data_5291fe3dc0015dc116e36cfe1b3dacff
#
_entry.id   5291fe3dc0015dc116e36cfe1b3dacff
#
_cell.length_a   1.000
_cell.length_b   1.000
_cell.length_c   1.000
_cell.angle_alpha   90.00
_cell.angle_beta   90.00
_cell.angle_gamma   90.00
#
_symmetry.space_group_name_H-M   'P 1'
#
loop_
_entity.id
_entity.type
_entity.pdbx_description
1 polymer ?
#
loop_
_entity_poly.entity_id
_entity_poly.type
_entity_poly.pdbx_seq_one_letter_code
_entity_poly.pdbx_strand_id
1 'polypeptide(L)'
;IEIINIYVPNGNPVDTEKYNYKINWIDLFIKEIEKKLKNNNKLIIAGDFNIIPEEKDAYAPEKYINDALFKLEVRKKFRNLINLGLQDAFRNFNKKEGNYTFWDYMKGSWAKNNGLRIDHMLASNTLIELVKKIEINKKIRGQLKPSDHVPLECTFN
;
A
#
# COMPACT_ATOMS: atom_id res chain seq x y z
N ILE A 1 -21.19 -3.32 -0.09
CA ILE A 1 -19.72 -3.18 -0.08
C ILE A 1 -19.35 -2.09 0.90
N GLU A 2 -18.43 -2.37 1.80
CA GLU A 2 -17.83 -1.37 2.68
C GLU A 2 -16.47 -0.98 2.12
N ILE A 3 -16.21 0.33 2.04
CA ILE A 3 -14.93 0.88 1.59
C ILE A 3 -14.32 1.67 2.73
N ILE A 4 -13.10 1.30 3.13
CA ILE A 4 -12.32 2.00 4.14
C ILE A 4 -11.15 2.68 3.43
N ASN A 5 -11.11 4.01 3.47
CA ASN A 5 -9.97 4.79 3.01
C ASN A 5 -9.06 5.11 4.20
N ILE A 6 -7.77 4.84 4.07
CA ILE A 6 -6.81 5.01 5.16
C ILE A 6 -5.58 5.81 4.75
N TYR A 7 -5.00 6.46 5.74
CA TYR A 7 -3.64 6.98 5.71
C TYR A 7 -2.90 6.40 6.93
N VAL A 8 -1.99 5.45 6.69
CA VAL A 8 -1.18 4.85 7.74
C VAL A 8 -0.04 5.82 8.11
N PRO A 9 0.24 6.06 9.40
CA PRO A 9 1.36 6.92 9.80
C PRO A 9 2.67 6.52 9.13
N ASN A 10 3.46 7.50 8.69
CA ASN A 10 4.76 7.26 8.05
C ASN A 10 5.73 6.51 8.96
N GLY A 11 5.88 6.97 10.22
CA GLY A 11 6.65 6.29 11.25
C GLY A 11 8.15 6.56 11.23
N ASN A 12 8.66 7.35 10.30
CA ASN A 12 10.08 7.71 10.29
C ASN A 12 10.39 8.88 11.26
N PRO A 13 11.59 8.92 11.85
CA PRO A 13 12.63 7.89 11.83
C PRO A 13 12.26 6.67 12.67
N VAL A 14 12.85 5.51 12.32
CA VAL A 14 12.76 4.30 13.17
C VAL A 14 13.40 4.56 14.54
N ASP A 15 13.07 3.73 15.52
CA ASP A 15 13.56 3.86 16.91
C ASP A 15 13.12 5.16 17.60
N THR A 16 11.96 5.68 17.22
CA THR A 16 11.32 6.87 17.80
C THR A 16 9.88 6.60 18.22
N GLU A 17 9.29 7.53 18.98
CA GLU A 17 7.86 7.48 19.33
C GLU A 17 6.95 7.49 18.08
N LYS A 18 7.37 8.11 16.97
CA LYS A 18 6.63 8.09 15.70
C LYS A 18 6.56 6.68 15.13
N TYR A 19 7.66 5.92 15.22
CA TYR A 19 7.68 4.53 14.78
C TYR A 19 6.78 3.67 15.68
N ASN A 20 6.90 3.80 17.00
CA ASN A 20 6.05 3.09 17.94
C ASN A 20 4.56 3.41 17.74
N TYR A 21 4.24 4.67 17.46
CA TYR A 21 2.88 5.08 17.13
C TYR A 21 2.37 4.38 15.86
N LYS A 22 3.17 4.31 14.80
CA LYS A 22 2.83 3.56 13.57
C LYS A 22 2.54 2.10 13.86
N ILE A 23 3.42 1.45 14.63
CA ILE A 23 3.26 0.02 14.98
C ILE A 23 1.96 -0.22 15.74
N ASN A 24 1.70 0.57 16.77
CA ASN A 24 0.48 0.48 17.57
C ASN A 24 -0.78 0.77 16.72
N TRP A 25 -0.72 1.78 15.84
CA TRP A 25 -1.80 2.12 14.94
C TRP A 25 -2.17 0.93 14.04
N ILE A 26 -1.17 0.27 13.42
CA ILE A 26 -1.40 -0.89 12.55
C ILE A 26 -1.98 -2.05 13.36
N ASP A 27 -1.52 -2.29 14.58
CA ASP A 27 -2.04 -3.38 15.44
C ASP A 27 -3.52 -3.16 15.79
N LEU A 28 -3.90 -1.95 16.13
CA LEU A 28 -5.30 -1.60 16.38
C LEU A 28 -6.14 -1.73 15.12
N PHE A 29 -5.60 -1.29 13.99
CA PHE A 29 -6.26 -1.40 12.69
C PHE A 29 -6.50 -2.87 12.29
N ILE A 30 -5.51 -3.75 12.45
CA ILE A 30 -5.66 -5.19 12.19
C ILE A 30 -6.80 -5.78 13.01
N LYS A 31 -6.88 -5.47 14.31
CA LYS A 31 -7.95 -5.93 15.21
C LYS A 31 -9.33 -5.45 14.74
N GLU A 32 -9.42 -4.20 14.29
CA GLU A 32 -10.67 -3.65 13.78
C GLU A 32 -11.11 -4.32 12.47
N ILE A 33 -10.17 -4.55 11.55
CA ILE A 33 -10.44 -5.24 10.28
C ILE A 33 -10.85 -6.70 10.54
N GLU A 34 -10.23 -7.37 11.48
CA GLU A 34 -10.64 -8.73 11.87
C GLU A 34 -12.11 -8.79 12.33
N LYS A 35 -12.53 -7.82 13.16
CA LYS A 35 -13.95 -7.73 13.60
C LYS A 35 -14.88 -7.47 12.42
N LYS A 36 -14.50 -6.54 11.52
CA LYS A 36 -15.31 -6.19 10.35
C LYS A 36 -15.49 -7.38 9.42
N LEU A 37 -14.43 -8.13 9.13
CA LEU A 37 -14.48 -9.30 8.25
C LEU A 37 -15.35 -10.43 8.80
N LYS A 38 -15.48 -10.56 10.12
CA LYS A 38 -16.43 -11.52 10.74
C LYS A 38 -17.88 -11.16 10.46
N ASN A 39 -18.20 -9.86 10.32
CA ASN A 39 -19.56 -9.37 10.14
C ASN A 39 -19.89 -9.04 8.68
N ASN A 40 -18.90 -8.72 7.86
CA ASN A 40 -19.08 -8.32 6.48
C ASN A 40 -17.91 -8.81 5.63
N ASN A 41 -18.16 -9.73 4.72
CA ASN A 41 -17.15 -10.29 3.83
C ASN A 41 -16.97 -9.51 2.51
N LYS A 42 -17.59 -8.31 2.39
CA LYS A 42 -17.49 -7.43 1.20
C LYS A 42 -16.78 -6.13 1.58
N LEU A 43 -15.47 -6.22 1.85
CA LEU A 43 -14.64 -5.14 2.34
C LEU A 43 -13.53 -4.79 1.34
N ILE A 44 -13.36 -3.49 1.10
CA ILE A 44 -12.22 -2.89 0.41
C ILE A 44 -11.52 -1.95 1.37
N ILE A 45 -10.19 -2.05 1.44
CA ILE A 45 -9.33 -1.11 2.16
C ILE A 45 -8.38 -0.49 1.14
N ALA A 46 -8.42 0.82 0.98
CA ALA A 46 -7.58 1.54 0.02
C ALA A 46 -6.95 2.77 0.64
N GLY A 47 -5.84 3.24 0.08
CA GLY A 47 -5.17 4.47 0.51
C GLY A 47 -3.66 4.33 0.59
N ASP A 48 -3.03 5.32 1.23
CA ASP A 48 -1.60 5.31 1.52
C ASP A 48 -1.33 4.50 2.80
N PHE A 49 -0.75 3.34 2.60
CA PHE A 49 -0.38 2.46 3.71
C PHE A 49 0.99 2.83 4.32
N ASN A 50 1.78 3.64 3.62
CA ASN A 50 3.17 3.89 4.03
C ASN A 50 3.94 2.58 4.32
N ILE A 51 3.67 1.54 3.55
CA ILE A 51 4.31 0.21 3.65
C ILE A 51 4.75 -0.24 2.27
N ILE A 52 6.00 -0.67 2.19
CA ILE A 52 6.58 -1.38 1.04
C ILE A 52 6.50 -2.87 1.36
N PRO A 53 5.55 -3.65 0.80
CA PRO A 53 5.34 -5.04 1.20
C PRO A 53 6.47 -5.99 0.83
N GLU A 54 7.02 -5.83 -0.37
CA GLU A 54 8.03 -6.72 -0.93
C GLU A 54 9.16 -5.90 -1.59
N GLU A 55 10.31 -6.52 -1.85
CA GLU A 55 11.46 -5.87 -2.48
C GLU A 55 11.12 -5.28 -3.86
N LYS A 56 10.31 -5.98 -4.65
CA LYS A 56 9.84 -5.51 -5.96
C LYS A 56 8.93 -4.26 -5.91
N ASP A 57 8.52 -3.85 -4.71
CA ASP A 57 7.71 -2.65 -4.46
C ASP A 57 8.57 -1.38 -4.23
N ALA A 58 9.90 -1.52 -4.30
CA ALA A 58 10.85 -0.40 -4.22
C ALA A 58 11.88 -0.50 -5.35
N TYR A 59 12.31 0.67 -5.87
CA TYR A 59 13.34 0.73 -6.92
C TYR A 59 14.74 0.32 -6.46
N ALA A 60 15.01 0.40 -5.15
CA ALA A 60 16.29 0.07 -4.52
C ALA A 60 16.03 -0.34 -3.07
N PRO A 61 15.49 -1.56 -2.84
CA PRO A 61 15.03 -2.00 -1.52
C PRO A 61 16.12 -1.96 -0.45
N GLU A 62 17.39 -2.15 -0.83
CA GLU A 62 18.53 -2.06 0.08
C GLU A 62 18.67 -0.70 0.77
N LYS A 63 18.15 0.37 0.17
CA LYS A 63 18.17 1.72 0.76
C LYS A 63 17.12 1.91 1.85
N TYR A 64 16.13 1.03 1.90
CA TYR A 64 14.99 1.14 2.80
C TYR A 64 15.02 0.17 3.96
N ILE A 65 16.07 -0.64 4.12
CA ILE A 65 16.21 -1.65 5.20
C ILE A 65 15.99 -1.02 6.59
N ASN A 66 16.44 0.22 6.77
CA ASN A 66 16.28 0.99 8.01
C ASN A 66 15.17 2.05 7.94
N ASP A 67 14.28 1.97 6.96
CA ASP A 67 13.15 2.87 6.80
C ASP A 67 11.88 2.27 7.40
N ALA A 68 11.06 3.09 8.06
CA ALA A 68 9.80 2.67 8.67
C ALA A 68 8.79 2.08 7.67
N LEU A 69 8.93 2.37 6.38
CA LEU A 69 8.09 1.82 5.33
C LEU A 69 8.45 0.37 4.99
N PHE A 70 9.69 -0.06 5.28
CA PHE A 70 10.22 -1.36 4.81
C PHE A 70 10.71 -2.29 5.95
N LYS A 71 10.71 -1.83 7.21
CA LYS A 71 11.09 -2.69 8.35
C LYS A 71 10.33 -4.01 8.31
N LEU A 72 11.03 -5.11 8.59
CA LEU A 72 10.45 -6.46 8.57
C LEU A 72 9.19 -6.57 9.44
N GLU A 73 9.18 -5.89 10.59
CA GLU A 73 8.01 -5.84 11.48
C GLU A 73 6.80 -5.24 10.77
N VAL A 74 6.96 -4.13 10.07
CA VAL A 74 5.88 -3.45 9.32
C VAL A 74 5.39 -4.32 8.16
N ARG A 75 6.30 -4.96 7.44
CA ARG A 75 5.96 -5.90 6.36
C ARG A 75 5.20 -7.13 6.88
N LYS A 76 5.57 -7.64 8.05
CA LYS A 76 4.82 -8.73 8.73
C LYS A 76 3.40 -8.30 9.07
N LYS A 77 3.20 -7.06 9.55
CA LYS A 77 1.86 -6.54 9.85
C LYS A 77 1.00 -6.41 8.57
N PHE A 78 1.57 -5.96 7.46
CA PHE A 78 0.87 -5.97 6.17
C PHE A 78 0.48 -7.42 5.77
N ARG A 79 1.37 -8.38 5.95
CA ARG A 79 1.09 -9.80 5.72
C ARG A 79 -0.04 -10.33 6.62
N ASN A 80 -0.10 -9.86 7.86
CA ASN A 80 -1.19 -10.22 8.77
C ASN A 80 -2.55 -9.75 8.25
N LEU A 81 -2.64 -8.53 7.68
CA LEU A 81 -3.87 -8.08 7.00
C LEU A 81 -4.27 -9.01 5.85
N ILE A 82 -3.33 -9.40 5.02
CA ILE A 82 -3.57 -10.38 3.93
C ILE A 82 -4.10 -11.70 4.52
N ASN A 83 -3.50 -12.19 5.58
CA ASN A 83 -3.88 -13.47 6.22
C ASN A 83 -5.27 -13.46 6.86
N LEU A 84 -5.89 -12.28 7.07
CA LEU A 84 -7.29 -12.19 7.52
C LEU A 84 -8.31 -12.54 6.43
N GLY A 85 -7.88 -12.84 5.21
CA GLY A 85 -8.74 -13.13 4.05
C GLY A 85 -8.88 -11.94 3.09
N LEU A 86 -7.89 -11.05 3.10
CA LEU A 86 -7.75 -9.96 2.14
C LEU A 86 -6.73 -10.34 1.06
N GLN A 87 -6.82 -9.70 -0.10
CA GLN A 87 -5.85 -9.84 -1.18
C GLN A 87 -5.42 -8.46 -1.68
N ASP A 88 -4.15 -8.30 -2.00
CA ASP A 88 -3.63 -7.13 -2.72
C ASP A 88 -4.15 -7.17 -4.16
N ALA A 89 -5.13 -6.34 -4.45
CA ALA A 89 -5.81 -6.34 -5.74
C ALA A 89 -4.85 -6.11 -6.90
N PHE A 90 -3.90 -5.15 -6.75
CA PHE A 90 -2.94 -4.89 -7.81
C PHE A 90 -2.02 -6.10 -8.06
N ARG A 91 -1.53 -6.74 -7.00
CA ARG A 91 -0.62 -7.88 -7.12
C ARG A 91 -1.30 -9.16 -7.63
N ASN A 92 -2.61 -9.26 -7.56
CA ASN A 92 -3.35 -10.33 -8.24
C ASN A 92 -3.24 -10.25 -9.77
N PHE A 93 -3.24 -9.03 -10.32
CA PHE A 93 -3.19 -8.79 -11.77
C PHE A 93 -1.76 -8.55 -12.28
N ASN A 94 -0.88 -7.98 -11.45
CA ASN A 94 0.46 -7.62 -11.89
C ASN A 94 1.53 -8.07 -10.88
N LYS A 95 2.30 -9.07 -11.28
CA LYS A 95 3.38 -9.65 -10.47
C LYS A 95 4.75 -8.98 -10.69
N LYS A 96 4.87 -8.13 -11.73
CA LYS A 96 6.14 -7.53 -12.16
C LYS A 96 6.58 -6.43 -11.18
N GLU A 97 7.90 -6.26 -11.06
CA GLU A 97 8.54 -5.11 -10.40
C GLU A 97 8.39 -3.82 -11.21
N GLY A 98 8.85 -2.69 -10.67
CA GLY A 98 8.85 -1.40 -11.37
C GLY A 98 7.49 -0.72 -11.48
N ASN A 99 6.50 -1.19 -10.75
CA ASN A 99 5.17 -0.61 -10.66
C ASN A 99 5.01 0.11 -9.33
N TYR A 100 5.12 1.44 -9.38
CA TYR A 100 5.13 2.29 -8.20
C TYR A 100 3.94 3.25 -8.21
N THR A 101 3.58 3.74 -7.03
CA THR A 101 2.51 4.72 -6.82
C THR A 101 3.02 6.05 -6.30
N PHE A 102 4.29 6.10 -5.86
CA PHE A 102 4.95 7.27 -5.29
C PHE A 102 6.33 7.48 -5.91
N TRP A 103 6.69 8.75 -6.18
CA TRP A 103 8.03 9.19 -6.58
C TRP A 103 8.35 10.53 -5.92
N ASP A 104 9.38 10.54 -5.09
CA ASP A 104 9.91 11.78 -4.50
C ASP A 104 10.12 12.86 -5.58
N TYR A 105 9.87 14.11 -5.24
CA TYR A 105 10.14 15.25 -6.14
C TYR A 105 11.62 15.47 -6.41
N MET A 106 12.48 14.96 -5.50
CA MET A 106 13.92 15.21 -5.54
C MET A 106 14.66 14.25 -6.48
N LYS A 107 15.87 14.66 -6.88
CA LYS A 107 16.87 13.81 -7.60
C LYS A 107 16.40 13.23 -8.93
N GLY A 108 15.35 13.76 -9.51
CA GLY A 108 14.78 13.25 -10.78
C GLY A 108 14.16 11.85 -10.63
N SER A 109 13.59 11.53 -9.47
CA SER A 109 13.07 10.20 -9.16
C SER A 109 12.01 9.74 -10.17
N TRP A 110 11.13 10.64 -10.60
CA TRP A 110 10.14 10.31 -11.63
C TRP A 110 10.77 9.91 -12.96
N ALA A 111 11.69 10.72 -13.49
CA ALA A 111 12.32 10.46 -14.79
C ALA A 111 13.15 9.15 -14.81
N LYS A 112 13.69 8.76 -13.65
CA LYS A 112 14.48 7.54 -13.47
C LYS A 112 13.64 6.33 -13.08
N ASN A 113 12.34 6.50 -12.91
CA ASN A 113 11.44 5.52 -12.31
C ASN A 113 11.91 5.01 -10.92
N ASN A 114 12.54 5.87 -10.12
CA ASN A 114 12.96 5.57 -8.75
C ASN A 114 11.78 5.76 -7.80
N GLY A 115 10.85 4.82 -7.79
CA GLY A 115 9.59 4.93 -7.08
C GLY A 115 9.40 3.86 -6.00
N LEU A 116 8.29 3.99 -5.29
CA LEU A 116 7.80 3.07 -4.27
C LEU A 116 6.34 2.75 -4.53
N ARG A 117 5.90 1.54 -4.24
CA ARG A 117 4.50 1.20 -4.19
C ARG A 117 4.07 1.15 -2.72
N ILE A 118 3.44 2.22 -2.27
CA ILE A 118 3.00 2.41 -0.88
C ILE A 118 1.50 2.68 -0.76
N ASP A 119 0.83 2.95 -1.89
CA ASP A 119 -0.61 3.01 -1.99
C ASP A 119 -1.13 1.63 -2.41
N HIS A 120 -2.07 1.09 -1.68
CA HIS A 120 -2.59 -0.25 -1.89
C HIS A 120 -4.12 -0.26 -1.93
N MET A 121 -4.66 -1.29 -2.57
CA MET A 121 -6.06 -1.67 -2.48
C MET A 121 -6.11 -3.14 -2.07
N LEU A 122 -6.57 -3.39 -0.85
CA LEU A 122 -6.84 -4.73 -0.35
C LEU A 122 -8.34 -4.99 -0.48
N ALA A 123 -8.70 -6.13 -1.03
CA ALA A 123 -10.09 -6.55 -1.17
C ALA A 123 -10.31 -7.93 -0.54
N SER A 124 -11.48 -8.13 0.05
CA SER A 124 -11.88 -9.45 0.55
C SER A 124 -11.98 -10.46 -0.60
N ASN A 125 -11.83 -11.75 -0.28
CA ASN A 125 -11.86 -12.83 -1.28
C ASN A 125 -13.11 -12.80 -2.15
N THR A 126 -14.26 -12.44 -1.60
CA THR A 126 -15.52 -12.32 -2.34
C THR A 126 -15.55 -11.15 -3.33
N LEU A 127 -14.80 -10.08 -3.08
CA LEU A 127 -14.75 -8.92 -3.96
C LEU A 127 -13.62 -9.00 -4.98
N ILE A 128 -12.53 -9.67 -4.67
CA ILE A 128 -11.39 -9.77 -5.60
C ILE A 128 -11.77 -10.46 -6.90
N GLU A 129 -12.71 -11.42 -6.85
CA GLU A 129 -13.21 -12.13 -8.01
C GLU A 129 -14.04 -11.24 -8.96
N LEU A 130 -14.56 -10.12 -8.44
CA LEU A 130 -15.30 -9.13 -9.21
C LEU A 130 -14.41 -8.05 -9.83
N VAL A 131 -13.14 -8.01 -9.48
CA VAL A 131 -12.20 -7.03 -10.06
C VAL A 131 -11.95 -7.38 -11.51
N LYS A 132 -12.37 -6.49 -12.40
CA LYS A 132 -12.17 -6.61 -13.85
C LYS A 132 -10.82 -6.07 -14.28
N LYS A 133 -10.41 -4.96 -13.70
CA LYS A 133 -9.19 -4.25 -14.06
C LYS A 133 -8.67 -3.46 -12.87
N ILE A 134 -7.36 -3.42 -12.70
CA ILE A 134 -6.71 -2.52 -11.76
C ILE A 134 -5.40 -2.00 -12.37
N GLU A 135 -5.17 -0.70 -12.29
CA GLU A 135 -4.00 -0.06 -12.88
C GLU A 135 -3.52 1.16 -12.05
N ILE A 136 -2.24 1.45 -12.17
CA ILE A 136 -1.62 2.63 -11.60
C ILE A 136 -1.62 3.72 -12.68
N ASN A 137 -2.34 4.82 -12.45
CA ASN A 137 -2.45 5.91 -13.42
C ASN A 137 -1.23 6.84 -13.39
N LYS A 138 -0.14 6.38 -13.96
CA LYS A 138 1.13 7.13 -14.02
C LYS A 138 1.04 8.44 -14.82
N LYS A 139 0.02 8.62 -15.69
CA LYS A 139 -0.15 9.84 -16.50
C LYS A 139 -0.32 11.09 -15.62
N ILE A 140 -0.93 10.94 -14.46
CA ILE A 140 -1.14 12.04 -13.51
C ILE A 140 0.21 12.61 -13.01
N ARG A 141 1.23 11.76 -12.81
CA ARG A 141 2.57 12.21 -12.36
C ARG A 141 3.30 13.07 -13.38
N GLY A 142 2.97 12.95 -14.66
CA GLY A 142 3.54 13.76 -15.76
C GLY A 142 2.85 15.11 -16.00
N GLN A 143 1.83 15.47 -15.22
CA GLN A 143 1.11 16.73 -15.36
C GLN A 143 1.85 17.93 -14.76
N LEU A 144 1.35 19.14 -14.97
CA LEU A 144 1.88 20.35 -14.36
C LEU A 144 1.60 20.36 -12.84
N LYS A 145 2.63 20.54 -12.02
CA LYS A 145 2.56 20.52 -10.55
C LYS A 145 1.83 19.28 -10.00
N PRO A 146 2.25 18.07 -10.38
CA PRO A 146 1.56 16.86 -9.96
C PRO A 146 1.83 16.54 -8.49
N SER A 147 0.99 15.69 -7.89
CA SER A 147 1.32 15.01 -6.62
C SER A 147 2.53 14.09 -6.81
N ASP A 148 3.25 13.80 -5.74
CA ASP A 148 4.27 12.74 -5.66
C ASP A 148 3.65 11.33 -5.68
N HIS A 149 2.36 11.21 -5.37
CA HIS A 149 1.55 10.01 -5.55
C HIS A 149 0.73 10.02 -6.84
N VAL A 150 0.33 8.84 -7.29
CA VAL A 150 -0.60 8.67 -8.41
C VAL A 150 -1.76 7.74 -8.02
N PRO A 151 -2.94 7.92 -8.64
CA PRO A 151 -4.10 7.08 -8.34
C PRO A 151 -3.88 5.61 -8.70
N LEU A 152 -4.42 4.75 -7.85
CA LEU A 152 -4.67 3.34 -8.14
C LEU A 152 -6.15 3.21 -8.52
N GLU A 153 -6.41 2.86 -9.77
CA GLU A 153 -7.76 2.80 -10.34
C GLU A 153 -8.21 1.35 -10.45
N CYS A 154 -9.41 1.04 -9.96
CA CYS A 154 -9.98 -0.30 -9.99
C CYS A 154 -11.38 -0.27 -10.60
N THR A 155 -11.63 -1.21 -11.51
CA THR A 155 -12.95 -1.43 -12.12
C THR A 155 -13.47 -2.79 -11.69
N PHE A 156 -14.71 -2.82 -11.25
CA PHE A 156 -15.44 -4.04 -10.91
C PHE A 156 -16.48 -4.38 -11.98
N ASN A 157 -16.84 -5.67 -12.07
CA ASN A 157 -17.99 -6.16 -12.85
C ASN A 157 -19.30 -5.82 -12.16
#